data_2e9a3fdefc19fedd15c8173c738b99a3
#
_entry.id   2e9a3fdefc19fedd15c8173c738b99a3
#
_cell.length_a   1.000
_cell.length_b   1.000
_cell.length_c   1.000
_cell.angle_alpha   90.00
_cell.angle_beta   90.00
_cell.angle_gamma   90.00
#
_symmetry.space_group_name_H-M   'P 1'
#
loop_
_entity.id
_entity.type
_entity.pdbx_description
1 polymer ?
#
loop_
_entity_poly.entity_id
_entity_poly.type
_entity_poly.pdbx_seq_one_letter_code
_entity_poly.pdbx_strand_id
1 'polypeptide(L)' 'MGRMQCLRLTHPELDFWIDVRIREFEGCWLAVADLADTPEIGLGETPAEALRDALAPFGTTLVEELVERADRA' A
#
# COMPACT_ATOMS: atom_id res chain seq x y z
N MET A 1 -14.40 -6.06 -13.83
CA MET A 1 -13.00 -6.44 -13.68
C MET A 1 -12.19 -5.30 -13.11
N GLY A 2 -11.47 -5.58 -12.02
CA GLY A 2 -10.63 -4.58 -11.41
C GLY A 2 -9.37 -4.33 -12.23
N ARG A 3 -8.91 -3.09 -12.22
CA ARG A 3 -7.64 -2.74 -12.84
C ARG A 3 -6.55 -2.80 -11.79
N MET A 4 -5.41 -3.35 -12.16
CA MET A 4 -4.25 -3.32 -11.29
C MET A 4 -3.55 -1.98 -11.46
N GLN A 5 -3.29 -1.31 -10.36
CA GLN A 5 -2.54 -0.06 -10.33
C GLN A 5 -1.24 -0.31 -9.61
N CYS A 6 -0.16 0.25 -10.14
CA CYS A 6 1.15 0.17 -9.50
C CYS A 6 1.48 1.55 -8.94
N LEU A 7 1.78 1.59 -7.67
CA LEU A 7 2.10 2.83 -6.96
C LEU A 7 3.48 2.72 -6.37
N ARG A 8 4.22 3.81 -6.42
CA ARG A 8 5.49 3.91 -5.69
C ARG A 8 5.30 4.89 -4.55
N LEU A 9 5.37 4.38 -3.34
CA LEU A 9 5.24 5.20 -2.14
C LEU A 9 6.63 5.59 -1.67
N THR A 10 6.88 6.90 -1.59
CA THR A 10 8.19 7.42 -1.24
C THR A 10 8.11 8.21 0.06
N HIS A 11 9.06 7.99 0.95
CA HIS A 11 9.17 8.77 2.18
C HIS A 11 10.39 9.68 2.05
N PRO A 12 10.20 11.00 1.95
CA PRO A 12 11.30 11.92 1.65
C PRO A 12 12.36 12.01 2.75
N GLU A 13 11.95 11.83 4.00
CA GLU A 13 12.89 11.95 5.11
C GLU A 13 13.76 10.72 5.31
N LEU A 14 13.22 9.56 4.94
CA LEU A 14 13.91 8.29 5.16
C LEU A 14 14.61 7.76 3.91
N ASP A 15 14.52 8.49 2.82
CA ASP A 15 15.11 8.09 1.54
C ASP A 15 14.76 6.63 1.20
N PHE A 16 13.47 6.35 1.23
CA PHE A 16 12.98 4.98 1.14
C PHE A 16 11.72 4.97 0.29
N TRP A 17 11.54 3.90 -0.46
CA TRP A 17 10.36 3.75 -1.30
C TRP A 17 9.91 2.29 -1.33
N ILE A 18 8.62 2.10 -1.62
CA ILE A 18 8.01 0.79 -1.75
C ILE A 18 7.13 0.79 -2.98
N ASP A 19 7.22 -0.25 -3.78
CA ASP A 19 6.30 -0.45 -4.89
C ASP A 19 5.12 -1.30 -4.38
N VAL A 20 3.90 -0.80 -4.62
CA VAL A 20 2.69 -1.48 -4.19
C VAL A 20 1.79 -1.65 -5.41
N ARG A 21 1.24 -2.84 -5.54
CA ARG A 21 0.22 -3.13 -6.56
C ARG A 21 -1.13 -3.20 -5.87
N ILE A 22 -2.12 -2.49 -6.43
CA ILE A 22 -3.46 -2.44 -5.85
C ILE A 22 -4.47 -2.83 -6.93
N ARG A 23 -5.43 -3.64 -6.57
CA ARG A 23 -6.52 -3.99 -7.47
C ARG A 23 -7.81 -4.18 -6.69
N GLU A 24 -8.93 -3.92 -7.34
CA GLU A 24 -10.24 -4.23 -6.79
C GLU A 24 -10.60 -5.66 -7.14
N PHE A 25 -11.18 -6.36 -6.18
CA PHE A 25 -11.56 -7.75 -6.36
C PHE A 25 -12.80 -8.04 -5.55
N GLU A 26 -13.91 -8.31 -6.23
CA GLU A 26 -15.18 -8.68 -5.60
C GLU A 26 -15.63 -7.74 -4.49
N GLY A 27 -15.54 -6.43 -4.74
CA GLY A 27 -15.97 -5.43 -3.78
C GLY A 27 -14.97 -5.11 -2.69
N CYS A 28 -13.80 -5.72 -2.73
CA CYS A 28 -12.72 -5.45 -1.80
C CYS A 28 -11.50 -4.95 -2.55
N TRP A 29 -10.55 -4.37 -1.83
CA TRP A 29 -9.30 -3.95 -2.40
C TRP A 29 -8.18 -4.83 -1.89
N LEU A 30 -7.31 -5.22 -2.80
CA LEU A 30 -6.13 -6.03 -2.49
C LEU A 30 -4.89 -5.20 -2.77
N ALA A 31 -4.01 -5.09 -1.78
CA ALA A 31 -2.73 -4.42 -1.95
C ALA A 31 -1.61 -5.42 -1.73
N VAL A 32 -0.61 -5.38 -2.61
CA VAL A 32 0.58 -6.22 -2.48
C VAL A 32 1.79 -5.31 -2.46
N ALA A 33 2.47 -5.26 -1.33
CA ALA A 33 3.68 -4.48 -1.18
C ALA A 33 4.88 -5.38 -1.44
N ASP A 34 5.70 -4.99 -2.43
CA ASP A 34 6.89 -5.76 -2.78
C ASP A 34 8.03 -5.40 -1.85
N LEU A 35 8.28 -6.24 -0.87
CA LEU A 35 9.40 -6.10 0.04
C LEU A 35 10.54 -6.99 -0.43
N ALA A 36 11.75 -6.71 0.07
CA ALA A 36 12.95 -7.36 -0.43
C ALA A 36 12.88 -8.89 -0.41
N ASP A 37 12.32 -9.46 0.66
CA ASP A 37 12.32 -10.91 0.84
C ASP A 37 10.97 -11.57 0.66
N THR A 38 9.89 -10.88 1.07
CA THR A 38 8.56 -11.45 1.01
C THR A 38 7.55 -10.37 0.67
N PRO A 39 6.59 -10.67 -0.21
CA PRO A 39 5.51 -9.73 -0.44
C PRO A 39 4.56 -9.69 0.75
N GLU A 40 4.11 -8.49 1.11
CA GLU A 40 3.08 -8.31 2.12
C GLU A 40 1.75 -8.05 1.43
N ILE A 41 0.71 -8.72 1.87
CA ILE A 41 -0.61 -8.62 1.26
C ILE A 41 -1.57 -8.00 2.26
N GLY A 42 -2.36 -7.04 1.78
CA GLY A 42 -3.38 -6.42 2.61
C GLY A 42 -4.72 -6.40 1.91
N LEU A 43 -5.78 -6.46 2.68
CA LEU A 43 -7.15 -6.41 2.19
C LEU A 43 -7.91 -5.31 2.92
N GLY A 44 -8.84 -4.67 2.22
CA GLY A 44 -9.67 -3.65 2.82
C GLY A 44 -10.85 -3.32 1.94
N GLU A 45 -11.78 -2.55 2.48
CA GLU A 45 -12.94 -2.08 1.73
C GLU A 45 -12.62 -0.87 0.87
N THR A 46 -11.49 -0.23 1.14
CA THR A 46 -11.00 0.90 0.36
C THR A 46 -9.53 0.67 0.05
N PRO A 47 -8.99 1.38 -0.97
CA PRO A 47 -7.56 1.28 -1.25
C PRO A 47 -6.69 1.66 -0.06
N ALA A 48 -7.10 2.69 0.70
CA ALA A 48 -6.34 3.12 1.87
C ALA A 48 -6.30 2.05 2.95
N GLU A 49 -7.42 1.37 3.19
CA GLU A 49 -7.44 0.28 4.16
C GLU A 49 -6.57 -0.89 3.73
N ALA A 50 -6.60 -1.23 2.44
CA ALA A 50 -5.75 -2.30 1.93
C ALA A 50 -4.27 -1.96 2.07
N LEU A 51 -3.90 -0.70 1.79
CA LEU A 51 -2.53 -0.25 1.97
C LEU A 51 -2.09 -0.32 3.42
N ARG A 52 -2.95 0.14 4.34
CA ARG A 52 -2.62 0.08 5.77
C ARG A 52 -2.39 -1.35 6.22
N ASP A 53 -3.22 -2.27 5.75
CA ASP A 53 -3.08 -3.66 6.12
C ASP A 53 -1.78 -4.26 5.57
N ALA A 54 -1.47 -3.99 4.31
CA ALA A 54 -0.26 -4.50 3.68
C ALA A 54 1.01 -3.93 4.33
N LEU A 55 0.96 -2.68 4.77
CA LEU A 55 2.13 -2.00 5.32
C LEU A 55 2.21 -2.04 6.84
N ALA A 56 1.30 -2.76 7.49
CA ALA A 56 1.24 -2.84 8.95
C ALA A 56 2.61 -3.18 9.60
N PRO A 57 3.43 -4.06 9.03
CA PRO A 57 4.72 -4.40 9.65
C PRO A 57 5.69 -3.22 9.80
N PHE A 58 5.47 -2.12 9.08
CA PHE A 58 6.35 -0.94 9.16
C PHE A 58 6.04 -0.04 10.34
N GLY A 59 4.96 -0.29 11.07
CA GLY A 59 4.57 0.55 12.19
C GLY A 59 3.56 1.62 11.79
N THR A 60 2.75 2.01 12.75
CA THR A 60 1.60 2.87 12.51
C THR A 60 1.96 4.25 11.93
N THR A 61 2.98 4.89 12.49
CA THR A 61 3.35 6.24 12.07
C THR A 61 3.78 6.28 10.62
N LEU A 62 4.67 5.38 10.23
CA LEU A 62 5.16 5.34 8.86
C LEU A 62 4.04 4.98 7.88
N VAL A 63 3.20 4.01 8.27
CA VAL A 63 2.09 3.58 7.43
C VAL A 63 1.13 4.74 7.16
N GLU A 64 0.76 5.50 8.18
CA GLU A 64 -0.15 6.62 8.01
C GLU A 64 0.43 7.70 7.10
N GLU A 65 1.72 7.97 7.23
CA GLU A 65 2.38 8.94 6.34
C GLU A 65 2.37 8.48 4.89
N LEU A 66 2.65 7.22 4.65
CA LEU A 66 2.66 6.68 3.29
C LEU A 66 1.26 6.64 2.67
N VAL A 67 0.26 6.23 3.45
CA VAL A 67 -1.12 6.17 2.98
C VAL A 67 -1.64 7.56 2.66
N GLU A 68 -1.33 8.54 3.50
CA GLU A 68 -1.75 9.91 3.26
C GLU A 68 -1.18 10.45 1.95
N ARG A 69 0.08 10.13 1.67
CA ARG A 69 0.71 10.54 0.42
C ARG A 69 0.06 9.89 -0.79
N ALA A 70 -0.30 8.62 -0.66
CA ALA A 70 -0.97 7.90 -1.73
C ALA A 70 -2.34 8.52 -2.05
N ASP A 71 -3.07 8.94 -1.02
CA ASP A 71 -4.38 9.57 -1.20
C ASP A 71 -4.27 10.90 -1.93
N ARG A 72 -3.18 11.61 -1.76
CA ARG A 72 -2.98 12.91 -2.40
C ARG A 72 -2.49 12.79 -3.84
N ALA A 73 -1.96 11.66 -4.18
CA ALA A 73 -1.48 11.42 -5.53
C ALA A 73 -2.66 11.14 -6.46
#